data_3276065ffa1caa4e2067f985f5127014
#
_entry.id   3276065ffa1caa4e2067f985f5127014
#
_cell.length_a   1.000
_cell.length_b   1.000
_cell.length_c   1.000
_cell.angle_alpha   90.00
_cell.angle_beta   90.00
_cell.angle_gamma   90.00
#
_symmetry.space_group_name_H-M   'P 1'
#
loop_
_entity.id
_entity.type
_entity.pdbx_description
1 polymer ?
#
loop_
_entity_poly.entity_id
_entity_poly.type
_entity_poly.pdbx_seq_one_letter_code
_entity_poly.pdbx_strand_id
1 'polypeptide(L)'
;KKPALWYAVSAVVFTNGTVFGFFSYLSDYLKSVTELPFTIISIVLFIYGSANIVGNILAGRLLAVDARRTIRLTPFALAVVLASLFPLGDSFTPMLGIVLLFGILTGLSSNNSQYMIANAALEAPEFANGLFLTSANSGTAIGTALCGLFISEMGIHYSVFGALICLAAATVAIFWATRPYRCTPLMKKYPELAESMR
;
A
#
# COMPACT_ATOMS: atom_id res chain seq x y z
N LYS A 1 -26.10 9.44 1.32
CA LYS A 1 -24.80 9.44 0.59
C LYS A 1 -23.73 9.95 1.56
N LYS A 2 -22.79 9.09 2.02
CA LYS A 2 -21.73 9.50 2.97
C LYS A 2 -20.50 9.89 2.13
N PRO A 3 -20.14 11.18 1.99
CA PRO A 3 -18.97 11.60 1.19
C PRO A 3 -17.66 10.96 1.69
N ALA A 4 -17.56 10.66 2.98
CA ALA A 4 -16.43 9.98 3.57
C ALA A 4 -16.15 8.60 2.95
N LEU A 5 -17.19 7.87 2.52
CA LEU A 5 -17.04 6.57 1.86
C LEU A 5 -16.35 6.71 0.50
N TRP A 6 -16.73 7.72 -0.30
CA TRP A 6 -16.12 7.94 -1.61
C TRP A 6 -14.67 8.38 -1.51
N TYR A 7 -14.31 9.18 -0.51
CA TYR A 7 -12.90 9.49 -0.24
C TYR A 7 -12.11 8.25 0.20
N ALA A 8 -12.71 7.35 1.00
CA ALA A 8 -12.08 6.10 1.37
C ALA A 8 -11.88 5.19 0.14
N VAL A 9 -12.90 5.06 -0.73
CA VAL A 9 -12.81 4.31 -2.00
C VAL A 9 -11.68 4.85 -2.87
N SER A 10 -11.64 6.16 -3.11
CA SER A 10 -10.58 6.80 -3.90
C SER A 10 -9.19 6.56 -3.29
N ALA A 11 -9.08 6.68 -1.96
CA ALA A 11 -7.83 6.40 -1.27
C ALA A 11 -7.38 4.94 -1.48
N VAL A 12 -8.29 3.98 -1.40
CA VAL A 12 -7.99 2.55 -1.63
C VAL A 12 -7.60 2.28 -3.07
N VAL A 13 -8.33 2.84 -4.05
CA VAL A 13 -8.01 2.70 -5.48
C VAL A 13 -6.57 3.16 -5.74
N PHE A 14 -6.22 4.37 -5.34
CA PHE A 14 -4.90 4.92 -5.63
C PHE A 14 -3.78 4.29 -4.79
N THR A 15 -4.04 3.88 -3.54
CA THR A 15 -3.05 3.17 -2.72
C THR A 15 -2.73 1.80 -3.33
N ASN A 16 -3.75 1.04 -3.75
CA ASN A 16 -3.54 -0.25 -4.41
C ASN A 16 -2.91 -0.07 -5.80
N GLY A 17 -3.27 0.99 -6.52
CA GLY A 17 -2.61 1.36 -7.77
C GLY A 17 -1.11 1.64 -7.58
N THR A 18 -0.72 2.30 -6.50
CA THR A 18 0.70 2.52 -6.16
C THR A 18 1.43 1.20 -5.93
N VAL A 19 0.90 0.40 -4.99
CA VAL A 19 1.60 -0.78 -4.49
C VAL A 19 1.59 -1.91 -5.52
N PHE A 20 0.42 -2.31 -5.98
CA PHE A 20 0.29 -3.45 -6.91
C PHE A 20 0.56 -3.06 -8.35
N GLY A 21 0.39 -1.78 -8.71
CA GLY A 21 0.81 -1.27 -10.01
C GLY A 21 2.32 -1.42 -10.22
N PHE A 22 3.12 -0.99 -9.25
CA PHE A 22 4.58 -1.18 -9.30
C PHE A 22 4.99 -2.65 -9.11
N PHE A 23 4.35 -3.36 -8.17
CA PHE A 23 4.65 -4.77 -7.92
C PHE A 23 4.49 -5.64 -9.17
N SER A 24 3.53 -5.33 -10.04
CA SER A 24 3.31 -6.07 -11.30
C SER A 24 4.54 -6.07 -12.22
N TYR A 25 5.38 -5.05 -12.12
CA TYR A 25 6.61 -4.90 -12.90
C TYR A 25 7.89 -5.11 -12.09
N LEU A 26 7.78 -5.46 -10.80
CA LEU A 26 8.95 -5.61 -9.93
C LEU A 26 9.92 -6.68 -10.43
N SER A 27 9.43 -7.79 -10.95
CA SER A 27 10.26 -8.86 -11.53
C SER A 27 11.06 -8.36 -12.72
N ASP A 28 10.41 -7.62 -13.63
CA ASP A 28 11.06 -7.05 -14.80
C ASP A 28 12.06 -5.96 -14.44
N TYR A 29 11.74 -5.17 -13.40
CA TYR A 29 12.64 -4.17 -12.84
C TYR A 29 13.92 -4.82 -12.29
N LEU A 30 13.78 -5.86 -11.47
CA LEU A 30 14.91 -6.62 -10.90
C LEU A 30 15.78 -7.27 -11.98
N LYS A 31 15.16 -7.72 -13.09
CA LYS A 31 15.87 -8.33 -14.20
C LYS A 31 16.63 -7.30 -15.04
N SER A 32 16.02 -6.15 -15.32
CA SER A 32 16.52 -5.21 -16.33
C SER A 32 17.32 -4.05 -15.73
N VAL A 33 17.05 -3.65 -14.48
CA VAL A 33 17.74 -2.54 -13.80
C VAL A 33 18.81 -3.08 -12.85
N THR A 34 18.44 -4.03 -11.97
CA THR A 34 19.39 -4.63 -11.02
C THR A 34 20.19 -5.79 -11.65
N GLU A 35 19.85 -6.20 -12.89
CA GLU A 35 20.51 -7.27 -13.67
C GLU A 35 20.58 -8.62 -12.95
N LEU A 36 19.54 -8.99 -12.18
CA LEU A 36 19.53 -10.22 -11.40
C LEU A 36 19.16 -11.44 -12.24
N PRO A 37 19.81 -12.60 -12.02
CA PRO A 37 19.39 -13.85 -12.62
C PRO A 37 18.05 -14.32 -12.05
N PHE A 38 17.27 -15.05 -12.86
CA PHE A 38 15.92 -15.47 -12.52
C PHE A 38 15.78 -16.19 -11.18
N THR A 39 16.77 -17.01 -10.82
CA THR A 39 16.80 -17.74 -9.54
C THR A 39 16.85 -16.77 -8.36
N ILE A 40 17.64 -15.71 -8.44
CA ILE A 40 17.74 -14.69 -7.38
C ILE A 40 16.47 -13.85 -7.31
N ILE A 41 15.87 -13.51 -8.46
CA ILE A 41 14.57 -12.79 -8.51
C ILE A 41 13.51 -13.55 -7.73
N SER A 42 13.42 -14.88 -7.91
CA SER A 42 12.46 -15.72 -7.17
C SER A 42 12.66 -15.64 -5.66
N ILE A 43 13.92 -15.64 -5.18
CA ILE A 43 14.25 -15.49 -3.77
C ILE A 43 13.87 -14.09 -3.27
N VAL A 44 14.15 -13.04 -4.03
CA VAL A 44 13.80 -11.65 -3.67
C VAL A 44 12.28 -11.48 -3.58
N LEU A 45 11.51 -12.07 -4.49
CA LEU A 45 10.05 -12.05 -4.43
C LEU A 45 9.50 -12.86 -3.25
N PHE A 46 10.15 -13.95 -2.88
CA PHE A 46 9.81 -14.69 -1.66
C PHE A 46 10.08 -13.85 -0.39
N ILE A 47 11.19 -13.13 -0.34
CA ILE A 47 11.51 -12.18 0.75
C ILE A 47 10.46 -11.07 0.81
N TYR A 48 10.06 -10.51 -0.33
CA TYR A 48 8.96 -9.54 -0.40
C TYR A 48 7.67 -10.08 0.21
N GLY A 49 7.26 -11.30 -0.19
CA GLY A 49 6.05 -11.94 0.35
C GLY A 49 6.14 -12.17 1.86
N SER A 50 7.30 -12.62 2.36
CA SER A 50 7.54 -12.80 3.79
C SER A 50 7.51 -11.47 4.56
N ALA A 51 8.11 -10.42 3.98
CA ALA A 51 8.06 -9.07 4.53
C ALA A 51 6.63 -8.50 4.57
N ASN A 52 5.81 -8.84 3.57
CA ASN A 52 4.40 -8.45 3.53
C ASN A 52 3.61 -9.05 4.72
N ILE A 53 3.89 -10.30 5.09
CA ILE A 53 3.29 -10.92 6.29
C ILE A 53 3.65 -10.13 7.55
N VAL A 54 4.92 -9.74 7.69
CA VAL A 54 5.37 -8.90 8.81
C VAL A 54 4.62 -7.55 8.80
N GLY A 55 4.47 -6.95 7.62
CA GLY A 55 3.69 -5.72 7.44
C GLY A 55 2.24 -5.84 7.89
N ASN A 56 1.58 -6.96 7.59
CA ASN A 56 0.21 -7.24 8.04
C ASN A 56 0.11 -7.33 9.58
N ILE A 57 1.07 -7.98 10.23
CA ILE A 57 1.12 -8.09 11.70
C ILE A 57 1.34 -6.71 12.33
N LEU A 58 2.29 -5.93 11.79
CA LEU A 58 2.56 -4.57 12.26
C LEU A 58 1.35 -3.65 12.08
N ALA A 59 0.62 -3.78 10.97
CA ALA A 59 -0.58 -3.01 10.71
C ALA A 59 -1.63 -3.19 11.81
N GLY A 60 -1.88 -4.43 12.24
CA GLY A 60 -2.82 -4.71 13.33
C GLY A 60 -2.48 -3.95 14.60
N ARG A 61 -1.20 -3.97 14.99
CA ARG A 61 -0.72 -3.25 16.20
C ARG A 61 -0.77 -1.73 16.04
N LEU A 62 -0.29 -1.21 14.93
CA LEU A 62 -0.23 0.25 14.70
C LEU A 62 -1.63 0.87 14.55
N LEU A 63 -2.55 0.19 13.87
CA LEU A 63 -3.94 0.62 13.72
C LEU A 63 -4.69 0.61 15.06
N ALA A 64 -4.37 -0.33 15.96
CA ALA A 64 -4.96 -0.38 17.29
C ALA A 64 -4.49 0.79 18.18
N VAL A 65 -3.25 1.25 18.04
CA VAL A 65 -2.69 2.37 18.81
C VAL A 65 -3.19 3.73 18.29
N ASP A 66 -2.94 4.02 17.02
CA ASP A 66 -3.36 5.26 16.35
C ASP A 66 -3.57 5.05 14.85
N ALA A 67 -4.77 4.64 14.48
CA ALA A 67 -5.14 4.39 13.08
C ALA A 67 -4.95 5.64 12.20
N ARG A 68 -5.32 6.83 12.70
CA ARG A 68 -5.22 8.06 11.93
C ARG A 68 -3.78 8.40 11.56
N ARG A 69 -2.89 8.29 12.53
CA ARG A 69 -1.46 8.57 12.35
C ARG A 69 -0.84 7.54 11.42
N THR A 70 -1.13 6.26 11.64
CA THR A 70 -0.62 5.15 10.81
C THR A 70 -1.02 5.33 9.36
N ILE A 71 -2.31 5.54 9.08
CA ILE A 71 -2.84 5.70 7.72
C ILE A 71 -2.22 6.91 7.01
N ARG A 72 -2.00 8.03 7.73
CA ARG A 72 -1.42 9.25 7.15
C ARG A 72 0.08 9.18 6.91
N LEU A 73 0.82 8.44 7.73
CA LEU A 73 2.29 8.34 7.60
C LEU A 73 2.71 7.30 6.55
N THR A 74 1.92 6.26 6.34
CA THR A 74 2.24 5.18 5.38
C THR A 74 2.54 5.68 3.97
N PRO A 75 1.78 6.62 3.35
CA PRO A 75 2.10 7.13 2.02
C PRO A 75 3.47 7.81 1.93
N PHE A 76 3.89 8.53 2.97
CA PHE A 76 5.20 9.18 3.00
C PHE A 76 6.33 8.16 3.09
N ALA A 77 6.15 7.11 3.90
CA ALA A 77 7.11 6.00 3.95
C ALA A 77 7.23 5.29 2.59
N LEU A 78 6.09 5.04 1.92
CA LEU A 78 6.07 4.50 0.55
C LEU A 78 6.76 5.43 -0.45
N ALA A 79 6.55 6.75 -0.36
CA ALA A 79 7.20 7.72 -1.23
C ALA A 79 8.72 7.67 -1.11
N VAL A 80 9.24 7.58 0.13
CA VAL A 80 10.68 7.46 0.37
C VAL A 80 11.23 6.17 -0.23
N VAL A 81 10.56 5.04 -0.02
CA VAL A 81 11.00 3.73 -0.55
C VAL A 81 10.96 3.72 -2.08
N LEU A 82 9.89 4.21 -2.71
CA LEU A 82 9.79 4.28 -4.17
C LEU A 82 10.81 5.27 -4.76
N ALA A 83 11.01 6.42 -4.14
CA ALA A 83 12.00 7.40 -4.61
C ALA A 83 13.44 6.88 -4.48
N SER A 84 13.74 6.03 -3.48
CA SER A 84 15.07 5.45 -3.31
C SER A 84 15.44 4.44 -4.41
N LEU A 85 14.47 3.94 -5.19
CA LEU A 85 14.73 3.08 -6.34
C LEU A 85 15.56 3.79 -7.43
N PHE A 86 15.45 5.12 -7.58
CA PHE A 86 16.22 5.86 -8.58
C PHE A 86 17.72 5.81 -8.33
N PRO A 87 18.24 6.19 -7.15
CA PRO A 87 19.68 6.18 -6.89
C PRO A 87 20.25 4.83 -6.48
N LEU A 88 19.41 3.88 -6.05
CA LEU A 88 19.87 2.64 -5.40
C LEU A 88 19.40 1.35 -6.10
N GLY A 89 18.55 1.48 -7.12
CA GLY A 89 17.93 0.33 -7.81
C GLY A 89 18.92 -0.55 -8.60
N ASP A 90 20.05 0.02 -9.04
CA ASP A 90 21.06 -0.69 -9.84
C ASP A 90 21.91 -1.66 -9.01
N SER A 91 21.97 -1.44 -7.71
CA SER A 91 22.84 -2.23 -6.81
C SER A 91 22.05 -3.27 -6.03
N PHE A 92 22.51 -4.52 -6.02
CA PHE A 92 21.80 -5.66 -5.40
C PHE A 92 21.56 -5.46 -3.88
N THR A 93 22.58 -5.08 -3.12
CA THR A 93 22.46 -4.98 -1.65
C THR A 93 21.42 -3.95 -1.20
N PRO A 94 21.45 -2.68 -1.66
CA PRO A 94 20.40 -1.72 -1.30
C PRO A 94 19.04 -2.10 -1.87
N MET A 95 18.99 -2.70 -3.09
CA MET A 95 17.73 -3.15 -3.69
C MET A 95 17.02 -4.19 -2.82
N LEU A 96 17.75 -5.13 -2.22
CA LEU A 96 17.19 -6.12 -1.30
C LEU A 96 16.53 -5.43 -0.08
N GLY A 97 17.18 -4.42 0.48
CA GLY A 97 16.63 -3.61 1.58
C GLY A 97 15.36 -2.85 1.17
N ILE A 98 15.36 -2.27 -0.03
CA ILE A 98 14.20 -1.56 -0.60
C ILE A 98 13.02 -2.51 -0.78
N VAL A 99 13.24 -3.70 -1.36
CA VAL A 99 12.18 -4.70 -1.57
C VAL A 99 11.61 -5.20 -0.25
N LEU A 100 12.45 -5.41 0.77
CA LEU A 100 12.00 -5.80 2.10
C LEU A 100 11.10 -4.71 2.72
N LEU A 101 11.54 -3.46 2.71
CA LEU A 101 10.75 -2.33 3.22
C LEU A 101 9.46 -2.14 2.41
N PHE A 102 9.53 -2.28 1.09
CA PHE A 102 8.36 -2.19 0.21
C PHE A 102 7.35 -3.30 0.54
N GLY A 103 7.80 -4.55 0.78
CA GLY A 103 6.95 -5.65 1.21
C GLY A 103 6.22 -5.33 2.54
N ILE A 104 6.94 -4.86 3.56
CA ILE A 104 6.34 -4.46 4.84
C ILE A 104 5.29 -3.36 4.64
N LEU A 105 5.63 -2.32 3.88
CA LEU A 105 4.72 -1.21 3.62
C LEU A 105 3.51 -1.61 2.77
N THR A 106 3.65 -2.61 1.90
CA THR A 106 2.53 -3.20 1.15
C THR A 106 1.53 -3.84 2.10
N GLY A 107 1.98 -4.69 3.02
CA GLY A 107 1.11 -5.31 4.02
C GLY A 107 0.41 -4.27 4.90
N LEU A 108 1.16 -3.26 5.34
CA LEU A 108 0.61 -2.14 6.11
C LEU A 108 -0.45 -1.36 5.31
N SER A 109 -0.18 -1.08 4.04
CA SER A 109 -1.09 -0.33 3.16
C SER A 109 -2.38 -1.08 2.86
N SER A 110 -2.32 -2.41 2.68
CA SER A 110 -3.50 -3.25 2.46
C SER A 110 -4.44 -3.21 3.66
N ASN A 111 -3.91 -3.35 4.88
CA ASN A 111 -4.72 -3.27 6.09
C ASN A 111 -5.26 -1.86 6.34
N ASN A 112 -4.47 -0.82 6.08
CA ASN A 112 -4.93 0.57 6.16
C ASN A 112 -6.12 0.82 5.22
N SER A 113 -6.05 0.28 4.01
CA SER A 113 -7.09 0.38 2.98
C SER A 113 -8.37 -0.32 3.41
N GLN A 114 -8.27 -1.56 3.89
CA GLN A 114 -9.39 -2.32 4.41
C GLN A 114 -10.03 -1.62 5.62
N TYR A 115 -9.22 -1.13 6.55
CA TYR A 115 -9.69 -0.40 7.73
C TYR A 115 -10.46 0.86 7.35
N MET A 116 -9.98 1.64 6.35
CA MET A 116 -10.66 2.86 5.91
C MET A 116 -12.06 2.58 5.38
N ILE A 117 -12.25 1.57 4.53
CA ILE A 117 -13.57 1.23 3.98
C ILE A 117 -14.46 0.62 5.06
N ALA A 118 -13.95 -0.31 5.87
CA ALA A 118 -14.71 -0.93 6.96
C ALA A 118 -15.23 0.13 7.93
N ASN A 119 -14.41 1.12 8.28
CA ASN A 119 -14.80 2.20 9.18
C ASN A 119 -15.77 3.21 8.55
N ALA A 120 -15.75 3.36 7.22
CA ALA A 120 -16.69 4.22 6.51
C ALA A 120 -18.07 3.57 6.30
N ALA A 121 -18.16 2.23 6.33
CA ALA A 121 -19.37 1.44 6.09
C ALA A 121 -19.66 0.43 7.22
N LEU A 122 -19.54 0.85 8.48
CA LEU A 122 -19.75 0.02 9.67
C LEU A 122 -21.13 -0.67 9.73
N GLU A 123 -22.14 -0.08 9.11
CA GLU A 123 -23.53 -0.59 9.12
C GLU A 123 -23.74 -1.78 8.16
N ALA A 124 -22.79 -2.02 7.23
CA ALA A 124 -22.90 -3.07 6.21
C ALA A 124 -21.51 -3.71 5.93
N PRO A 125 -21.01 -4.59 6.82
CA PRO A 125 -19.66 -5.15 6.72
C PRO A 125 -19.41 -5.96 5.44
N GLU A 126 -20.39 -6.72 4.98
CA GLU A 126 -20.28 -7.50 3.73
C GLU A 126 -20.16 -6.60 2.51
N PHE A 127 -20.95 -5.52 2.45
CA PHE A 127 -20.84 -4.52 1.42
C PHE A 127 -19.48 -3.80 1.47
N ALA A 128 -18.98 -3.49 2.67
CA ALA A 128 -17.67 -2.88 2.86
C ALA A 128 -16.55 -3.78 2.31
N ASN A 129 -16.61 -5.08 2.56
CA ASN A 129 -15.62 -6.02 2.04
C ASN A 129 -15.66 -6.14 0.51
N GLY A 130 -16.86 -6.27 -0.08
CA GLY A 130 -17.03 -6.27 -1.54
C GLY A 130 -16.52 -4.98 -2.19
N LEU A 131 -16.82 -3.83 -1.56
CA LEU A 131 -16.35 -2.52 -2.04
C LEU A 131 -14.83 -2.37 -1.95
N PHE A 132 -14.22 -2.89 -0.87
CA PHE A 132 -12.76 -2.94 -0.72
C PHE A 132 -12.12 -3.74 -1.86
N LEU A 133 -12.59 -4.97 -2.10
CA LEU A 133 -12.04 -5.84 -3.15
C LEU A 133 -12.19 -5.22 -4.55
N THR A 134 -13.35 -4.65 -4.85
CA THR A 134 -13.58 -3.97 -6.13
C THR A 134 -12.67 -2.76 -6.30
N SER A 135 -12.54 -1.95 -5.25
CA SER A 135 -11.66 -0.77 -5.27
C SER A 135 -10.19 -1.16 -5.41
N ALA A 136 -9.75 -2.20 -4.71
CA ALA A 136 -8.38 -2.69 -4.76
C ALA A 136 -8.02 -3.21 -6.17
N ASN A 137 -8.88 -4.03 -6.77
CA ASN A 137 -8.65 -4.56 -8.13
C ASN A 137 -8.70 -3.44 -9.19
N SER A 138 -9.63 -2.50 -9.09
CA SER A 138 -9.69 -1.32 -9.97
C SER A 138 -8.42 -0.49 -9.84
N GLY A 139 -7.93 -0.30 -8.61
CA GLY A 139 -6.68 0.41 -8.34
C GLY A 139 -5.48 -0.30 -8.97
N THR A 140 -5.38 -1.62 -8.80
CA THR A 140 -4.32 -2.43 -9.42
C THR A 140 -4.32 -2.25 -10.93
N ALA A 141 -5.47 -2.34 -11.59
CA ALA A 141 -5.58 -2.16 -13.03
C ALA A 141 -5.13 -0.76 -13.48
N ILE A 142 -5.59 0.30 -12.80
CA ILE A 142 -5.20 1.69 -13.09
C ILE A 142 -3.70 1.89 -12.88
N GLY A 143 -3.17 1.41 -11.75
CA GLY A 143 -1.75 1.55 -11.42
C GLY A 143 -0.85 0.80 -12.40
N THR A 144 -1.21 -0.43 -12.76
CA THR A 144 -0.47 -1.23 -13.76
C THR A 144 -0.49 -0.54 -15.12
N ALA A 145 -1.63 0.00 -15.57
CA ALA A 145 -1.72 0.74 -16.81
C ALA A 145 -0.84 2.01 -16.78
N LEU A 146 -0.87 2.78 -15.69
CA LEU A 146 -0.03 3.98 -15.56
C LEU A 146 1.47 3.64 -15.54
N CYS A 147 1.88 2.63 -14.76
CA CYS A 147 3.28 2.17 -14.78
C CYS A 147 3.69 1.68 -16.18
N GLY A 148 2.80 0.93 -16.85
CA GLY A 148 3.03 0.43 -18.22
C GLY A 148 3.20 1.55 -19.24
N LEU A 149 2.47 2.65 -19.14
CA LEU A 149 2.65 3.82 -20.01
C LEU A 149 4.05 4.44 -19.86
N PHE A 150 4.57 4.57 -18.65
CA PHE A 150 5.94 5.06 -18.45
C PHE A 150 6.99 4.08 -18.95
N ILE A 151 6.72 2.78 -18.82
CA ILE A 151 7.61 1.72 -19.32
C ILE A 151 7.71 1.78 -20.84
N SER A 152 6.58 1.93 -21.53
CA SER A 152 6.54 1.95 -23.00
C SER A 152 7.25 3.16 -23.61
N GLU A 153 7.21 4.31 -22.95
CA GLU A 153 7.78 5.55 -23.46
C GLU A 153 9.24 5.77 -23.02
N MET A 154 9.60 5.36 -21.79
CA MET A 154 10.84 5.74 -21.16
C MET A 154 11.68 4.55 -20.65
N GLY A 155 11.08 3.35 -20.57
CA GLY A 155 11.72 2.14 -20.07
C GLY A 155 11.34 1.77 -18.64
N ILE A 156 11.73 0.56 -18.22
CA ILE A 156 11.27 -0.06 -16.96
C ILE A 156 11.66 0.73 -15.71
N HIS A 157 12.79 1.40 -15.69
CA HIS A 157 13.26 2.24 -14.60
C HIS A 157 12.23 3.32 -14.23
N TYR A 158 11.50 3.84 -15.23
CA TYR A 158 10.51 4.91 -15.06
C TYR A 158 9.12 4.42 -14.63
N SER A 159 8.92 3.11 -14.46
CA SER A 159 7.69 2.53 -13.88
C SER A 159 7.35 3.15 -12.51
N VAL A 160 8.37 3.55 -11.77
CA VAL A 160 8.25 4.21 -10.46
C VAL A 160 7.43 5.51 -10.54
N PHE A 161 7.48 6.26 -11.65
CA PHE A 161 6.69 7.50 -11.80
C PHE A 161 5.18 7.22 -11.82
N GLY A 162 4.75 6.15 -12.49
CA GLY A 162 3.35 5.74 -12.47
C GLY A 162 2.85 5.45 -11.05
N ALA A 163 3.67 4.73 -10.26
CA ALA A 163 3.39 4.47 -8.86
C ALA A 163 3.37 5.75 -8.01
N LEU A 164 4.31 6.69 -8.22
CA LEU A 164 4.38 7.96 -7.48
C LEU A 164 3.18 8.88 -7.79
N ILE A 165 2.69 8.89 -9.03
CA ILE A 165 1.47 9.64 -9.39
C ILE A 165 0.26 9.07 -8.65
N CYS A 166 0.10 7.74 -8.65
CA CYS A 166 -0.95 7.09 -7.86
C CYS A 166 -0.80 7.43 -6.37
N LEU A 167 0.43 7.43 -5.84
CA LEU A 167 0.70 7.73 -4.44
C LEU A 167 0.35 9.17 -4.06
N ALA A 168 0.63 10.13 -4.93
CA ALA A 168 0.23 11.52 -4.73
C ALA A 168 -1.30 11.66 -4.64
N ALA A 169 -2.03 11.02 -5.57
CA ALA A 169 -3.49 10.99 -5.55
C ALA A 169 -4.03 10.28 -4.30
N ALA A 170 -3.42 9.13 -3.92
CA ALA A 170 -3.74 8.39 -2.69
C ALA A 170 -3.57 9.27 -1.45
N THR A 171 -2.46 10.00 -1.36
CA THR A 171 -2.16 10.87 -0.21
C THR A 171 -3.24 11.93 -0.04
N VAL A 172 -3.62 12.62 -1.11
CA VAL A 172 -4.70 13.62 -1.09
C VAL A 172 -6.01 12.98 -0.62
N ALA A 173 -6.40 11.84 -1.20
CA ALA A 173 -7.63 11.13 -0.84
C ALA A 173 -7.62 10.67 0.62
N ILE A 174 -6.48 10.15 1.13
CA ILE A 174 -6.30 9.72 2.52
C ILE A 174 -6.49 10.89 3.49
N PHE A 175 -5.90 12.06 3.20
CA PHE A 175 -6.07 13.23 4.06
C PHE A 175 -7.53 13.67 4.16
N TRP A 176 -8.30 13.58 3.05
CA TRP A 176 -9.73 13.90 3.06
C TRP A 176 -10.55 12.81 3.73
N ALA A 177 -10.28 11.54 3.48
CA ALA A 177 -10.95 10.40 4.10
C ALA A 177 -10.78 10.39 5.63
N THR A 178 -9.59 10.77 6.12
CA THR A 178 -9.26 10.72 7.56
C THR A 178 -9.61 12.00 8.34
N ARG A 179 -10.19 13.04 7.70
CA ARG A 179 -10.68 14.25 8.39
C ARG A 179 -11.70 13.95 9.49
N PRO A 180 -12.73 13.09 9.27
CA PRO A 180 -13.74 12.78 10.28
C PRO A 180 -13.25 11.81 11.38
N TYR A 181 -12.08 11.19 11.22
CA TYR A 181 -11.55 10.31 12.26
C TYR A 181 -11.15 11.12 13.50
N ARG A 182 -12.06 11.24 14.46
CA ARG A 182 -11.67 11.59 15.83
C ARG A 182 -10.89 10.41 16.40
N CYS A 183 -9.77 10.67 17.07
CA CYS A 183 -9.00 9.67 17.78
C CYS A 183 -9.87 9.06 18.90
N THR A 184 -10.66 8.06 18.54
CA THR A 184 -11.26 7.18 19.52
C THR A 184 -10.60 5.83 19.27
N PRO A 185 -9.60 5.40 20.08
CA PRO A 185 -9.03 4.07 19.96
C PRO A 185 -10.17 3.04 19.95
N LEU A 186 -10.12 2.06 19.04
CA LEU A 186 -11.09 0.95 19.00
C LEU A 186 -11.24 0.30 20.38
N MET A 187 -10.15 0.20 21.16
CA MET A 187 -10.14 -0.25 22.54
C MET A 187 -11.02 0.58 23.48
N LYS A 188 -11.25 1.88 23.22
CA LYS A 188 -12.14 2.71 24.04
C LYS A 188 -13.61 2.54 23.68
N LYS A 189 -13.89 2.07 22.45
CA LYS A 189 -15.25 1.81 21.96
C LYS A 189 -15.72 0.38 22.27
N TYR A 190 -14.79 -0.55 22.42
CA TYR A 190 -15.03 -1.97 22.70
C TYR A 190 -14.06 -2.45 23.79
N PRO A 191 -14.32 -2.14 25.07
CA PRO A 191 -13.46 -2.54 26.19
C PRO A 191 -13.31 -4.05 26.30
N GLU A 192 -14.29 -4.81 25.88
CA GLU A 192 -14.29 -6.28 25.86
C GLU A 192 -13.19 -6.88 24.98
N LEU A 193 -12.80 -6.19 23.88
CA LEU A 193 -11.68 -6.62 23.02
C LEU A 193 -10.32 -6.42 23.70
N ALA A 194 -10.22 -5.46 24.61
CA ALA A 194 -8.98 -5.20 25.34
C ALA A 194 -8.71 -6.27 26.42
N GLU A 195 -9.74 -6.90 26.95
CA GLU A 195 -9.62 -8.01 27.93
C GLU A 195 -9.25 -9.33 27.26
N SER A 196 -9.75 -9.61 26.04
CA SER A 196 -9.45 -10.84 25.31
C SER A 196 -8.03 -10.91 24.74
N MET A 197 -7.28 -9.79 24.74
CA MET A 197 -5.91 -9.67 24.23
C MET A 197 -4.85 -9.61 25.35
N ARG A 198 -5.25 -9.79 26.62
CA ARG A 198 -4.37 -9.96 27.77
C ARG A 198 -4.18 -11.44 28.10
#